data_15e9c3f133d3c325817b7a880b6645e8
#
_entry.id   15e9c3f133d3c325817b7a880b6645e8
#
_cell.length_a   1.000
_cell.length_b   1.000
_cell.length_c   1.000
_cell.angle_alpha   90.00
_cell.angle_beta   90.00
_cell.angle_gamma   90.00
#
_symmetry.space_group_name_H-M   'P 1'
#
loop_
_entity.id
_entity.type
_entity.pdbx_description
1 polymer ?
#
loop_
_entity_poly.entity_id
_entity_poly.type
_entity_poly.pdbx_seq_one_letter_code
_entity_poly.pdbx_strand_id
1 'polypeptide(L)'
;AGLDFGRGSYLTPDIEQAWGMARRKQIVLGGRRLVMEYDFDSDCFFDDSSRCLYFETYNEEWTSFVLQNRNKVWNFKHDYSIVWGPVADGVMPTVIEDYLNEFPNKETALDYDNLYRLTKLLVFSKRESRQVCFCTVEAVKKYLKFVTLYEQ
;
A
#
# COMPACT_ATOMS: atom_id res chain seq x y z
N ALA A 1 -0.91 -8.11 -10.45
CA ALA A 1 0.25 -7.56 -9.77
C ALA A 1 0.03 -7.53 -8.26
N GLY A 2 1.06 -7.85 -7.51
CA GLY A 2 1.03 -7.69 -6.06
C GLY A 2 0.97 -6.21 -5.71
N LEU A 3 0.24 -5.87 -4.67
CA LEU A 3 0.13 -4.52 -4.13
C LEU A 3 0.71 -4.49 -2.72
N ASP A 4 1.15 -3.32 -2.27
CA ASP A 4 1.90 -3.18 -1.02
C ASP A 4 1.21 -3.80 0.19
N PHE A 5 -0.10 -3.63 0.28
CA PHE A 5 -0.91 -4.09 1.41
C PHE A 5 -1.86 -5.21 1.01
N GLY A 6 -1.62 -5.82 -0.15
CA GLY A 6 -2.48 -6.87 -0.65
C GLY A 6 -3.65 -6.34 -1.47
N ARG A 7 -4.63 -7.18 -1.65
CA ARG A 7 -5.80 -6.91 -2.48
C ARG A 7 -6.75 -5.94 -1.78
N GLY A 8 -7.25 -4.95 -2.51
CA GLY A 8 -8.21 -4.01 -1.96
C GLY A 8 -8.31 -2.71 -2.73
N SER A 9 -9.05 -1.76 -2.15
CA SER A 9 -9.21 -0.41 -2.66
C SER A 9 -8.23 0.50 -1.95
N TYR A 10 -7.36 1.15 -2.72
CA TYR A 10 -6.29 2.01 -2.21
C TYR A 10 -6.69 3.47 -2.35
N LEU A 11 -6.56 4.22 -1.25
CA LEU A 11 -6.81 5.65 -1.19
C LEU A 11 -5.61 6.35 -0.55
N THR A 12 -5.51 7.65 -0.77
CA THR A 12 -4.46 8.48 -0.19
C THR A 12 -5.05 9.78 0.33
N PRO A 13 -4.54 10.33 1.45
CA PRO A 13 -4.89 11.68 1.88
C PRO A 13 -4.19 12.77 1.04
N ASP A 14 -3.26 12.37 0.16
CA ASP A 14 -2.45 13.29 -0.65
C ASP A 14 -3.06 13.42 -2.05
N ILE A 15 -3.67 14.57 -2.33
CA ILE A 15 -4.32 14.82 -3.63
C ILE A 15 -3.33 14.78 -4.79
N GLU A 16 -2.08 15.20 -4.58
CA GLU A 16 -1.05 15.15 -5.63
C GLU A 16 -0.70 13.71 -5.99
N GLN A 17 -0.66 12.83 -5.00
CA GLN A 17 -0.47 11.40 -5.23
C GLN A 17 -1.66 10.82 -6.00
N ALA A 18 -2.88 11.21 -5.66
CA ALA A 18 -4.09 10.75 -6.35
C ALA A 18 -4.06 11.18 -7.83
N TRP A 19 -3.74 12.45 -8.11
CA TRP A 19 -3.60 12.93 -9.49
C TRP A 19 -2.46 12.23 -10.23
N GLY A 20 -1.34 11.98 -9.57
CA GLY A 20 -0.23 11.23 -10.15
C GLY A 20 -0.65 9.83 -10.61
N MET A 21 -1.44 9.15 -9.79
CA MET A 21 -1.98 7.83 -10.13
C MET A 21 -2.97 7.91 -11.29
N ALA A 22 -3.86 8.91 -11.29
CA ALA A 22 -4.81 9.12 -12.39
C ALA A 22 -4.10 9.35 -13.72
N ARG A 23 -3.03 10.16 -13.72
CA ARG A 23 -2.22 10.40 -14.93
C ARG A 23 -1.56 9.12 -15.43
N ARG A 24 -0.99 8.32 -14.53
CA ARG A 24 -0.38 7.03 -14.92
C ARG A 24 -1.40 6.08 -15.53
N LYS A 25 -2.58 5.99 -14.93
CA LYS A 25 -3.67 5.16 -15.48
C LYS A 25 -4.11 5.63 -16.85
N GLN A 26 -4.21 6.93 -17.06
CA GLN A 26 -4.56 7.47 -18.36
C GLN A 26 -3.54 7.10 -19.43
N ILE A 27 -2.24 7.19 -19.11
CA ILE A 27 -1.17 6.83 -20.05
C ILE A 27 -1.26 5.35 -20.45
N VAL A 28 -1.53 4.47 -19.49
CA VAL A 28 -1.54 3.02 -19.72
C VAL A 28 -2.86 2.54 -20.32
N LEU A 29 -3.99 3.04 -19.81
CA LEU A 29 -5.32 2.52 -20.13
C LEU A 29 -6.13 3.46 -21.02
N GLY A 30 -5.70 4.70 -21.21
CA GLY A 30 -6.50 5.73 -21.86
C GLY A 30 -7.61 6.26 -20.95
N GLY A 31 -8.54 7.01 -21.54
CA GLY A 31 -9.67 7.58 -20.82
C GLY A 31 -9.39 8.92 -20.19
N ARG A 32 -10.15 9.26 -19.17
CA ARG A 32 -10.16 10.58 -18.52
C ARG A 32 -9.39 10.52 -17.20
N ARG A 33 -8.86 11.67 -16.79
CA ARG A 33 -8.20 11.81 -15.49
C ARG A 33 -9.24 12.16 -14.43
N LEU A 34 -9.60 11.20 -13.60
CA LEU A 34 -10.61 11.35 -12.58
C LEU A 34 -10.02 11.02 -11.21
N VAL A 35 -10.36 11.83 -10.21
CA VAL A 35 -10.05 11.58 -8.81
C VAL A 35 -11.35 11.65 -8.02
N MET A 36 -11.60 10.60 -7.24
CA MET A 36 -12.77 10.53 -6.36
C MET A 36 -12.36 10.86 -4.93
N GLU A 37 -13.13 11.72 -4.30
CA GLU A 37 -12.93 12.07 -2.89
C GLU A 37 -13.92 11.33 -2.02
N TYR A 38 -13.42 10.77 -0.91
CA TYR A 38 -14.22 10.08 0.09
C TYR A 38 -13.93 10.64 1.47
N ASP A 39 -14.95 10.70 2.31
CA ASP A 39 -14.77 10.86 3.76
C ASP A 39 -14.41 9.50 4.34
N PHE A 40 -13.41 9.49 5.20
CA PHE A 40 -12.90 8.30 5.86
C PHE A 40 -13.20 8.39 7.35
N ASP A 41 -13.95 7.43 7.88
CA ASP A 41 -14.23 7.32 9.29
C ASP A 41 -13.07 6.64 10.02
N SER A 42 -12.25 7.44 10.70
CA SER A 42 -11.07 6.95 11.43
C SER A 42 -11.43 6.14 12.69
N ASP A 43 -12.70 6.12 13.10
CA ASP A 43 -13.14 5.27 14.21
C ASP A 43 -12.93 3.78 13.93
N CYS A 44 -12.69 3.42 12.66
CA CYS A 44 -12.37 2.04 12.27
C CYS A 44 -11.18 1.46 13.05
N PHE A 45 -10.22 2.30 13.46
CA PHE A 45 -9.06 1.83 14.22
C PHE A 45 -9.40 1.48 15.68
N PHE A 46 -10.58 1.87 16.14
CA PHE A 46 -11.07 1.59 17.50
C PHE A 46 -12.27 0.65 17.51
N ASP A 47 -12.69 0.17 16.33
CA ASP A 47 -13.85 -0.71 16.19
C ASP A 47 -13.41 -2.17 16.25
N ASP A 48 -13.82 -2.88 17.30
CA ASP A 48 -13.46 -4.28 17.52
C ASP A 48 -13.97 -5.22 16.42
N SER A 49 -14.97 -4.80 15.64
CA SER A 49 -15.50 -5.60 14.53
C SER A 49 -14.59 -5.57 13.29
N SER A 50 -13.56 -4.73 13.29
CA SER A 50 -12.63 -4.56 12.18
C SER A 50 -11.23 -4.91 12.61
N ARG A 51 -10.50 -5.63 11.75
CA ARG A 51 -9.06 -5.88 11.93
C ARG A 51 -8.30 -4.84 11.14
N CYS A 52 -7.69 -3.90 11.84
CA CYS A 52 -6.92 -2.82 11.24
C CYS A 52 -5.43 -2.97 11.58
N LEU A 53 -4.59 -2.70 10.59
CA LEU A 53 -3.14 -2.66 10.74
C LEU A 53 -2.67 -1.25 10.38
N TYR A 54 -1.92 -0.63 11.28
CA TYR A 54 -1.42 0.71 11.11
C TYR A 54 0.11 0.72 11.22
N PHE A 55 0.77 1.16 10.16
CA PHE A 55 2.21 1.41 10.16
C PHE A 55 2.45 2.91 10.27
N GLU A 56 3.00 3.33 11.39
CA GLU A 56 3.28 4.75 11.63
C GLU A 56 4.38 5.27 10.72
N THR A 57 5.39 4.43 10.46
CA THR A 57 6.58 4.80 9.69
C THR A 57 7.12 3.62 8.90
N TYR A 58 8.12 3.89 8.06
CA TYR A 58 8.92 2.85 7.42
C TYR A 58 9.75 2.12 8.48
N ASN A 59 9.55 0.82 8.59
CA ASN A 59 10.31 -0.04 9.47
C ASN A 59 10.34 -1.47 8.89
N GLU A 60 10.98 -2.38 9.62
CA GLU A 60 11.14 -3.76 9.15
C GLU A 60 9.82 -4.52 9.10
N GLU A 61 8.89 -4.23 9.99
CA GLU A 61 7.55 -4.82 9.96
C GLU A 61 6.78 -4.38 8.71
N TRP A 62 6.85 -3.10 8.37
CA TRP A 62 6.26 -2.58 7.13
C TRP A 62 6.91 -3.24 5.91
N THR A 63 8.24 -3.30 5.89
CA THR A 63 8.99 -3.90 4.78
C THR A 63 8.64 -5.36 4.60
N SER A 64 8.58 -6.11 5.70
CA SER A 64 8.19 -7.52 5.68
C SER A 64 6.79 -7.71 5.10
N PHE A 65 5.85 -6.88 5.54
CA PHE A 65 4.47 -6.95 5.08
C PHE A 65 4.37 -6.64 3.58
N VAL A 66 5.01 -5.57 3.13
CA VAL A 66 5.04 -5.20 1.70
C VAL A 66 5.71 -6.28 0.86
N LEU A 67 6.85 -6.78 1.28
CA LEU A 67 7.59 -7.82 0.57
C LEU A 67 6.75 -9.09 0.40
N GLN A 68 6.09 -9.53 1.46
CA GLN A 68 5.25 -10.72 1.42
C GLN A 68 4.03 -10.55 0.50
N ASN A 69 3.40 -9.38 0.53
CA ASN A 69 2.27 -9.09 -0.35
C ASN A 69 2.69 -8.99 -1.82
N ARG A 70 3.89 -8.49 -2.08
CA ARG A 70 4.41 -8.34 -3.45
C ARG A 70 4.95 -9.65 -4.04
N ASN A 71 5.36 -10.58 -3.21
CA ASN A 71 5.91 -11.85 -3.68
C ASN A 71 4.81 -12.88 -3.91
N LYS A 72 4.45 -13.07 -5.17
CA LYS A 72 3.39 -14.00 -5.56
C LYS A 72 3.73 -15.46 -5.29
N VAL A 73 5.02 -15.81 -5.30
CA VAL A 73 5.48 -17.19 -5.11
C VAL A 73 5.17 -17.69 -3.70
N TRP A 74 5.29 -16.80 -2.70
CA TRP A 74 5.01 -17.17 -1.31
C TRP A 74 3.52 -17.27 -1.00
N ASN A 75 2.66 -16.74 -1.88
CA ASN A 75 1.21 -16.80 -1.73
C ASN A 75 0.71 -16.32 -0.36
N PHE A 76 1.31 -15.23 0.12
CA PHE A 76 0.96 -14.62 1.39
C PHE A 76 -0.44 -14.01 1.32
N LYS A 77 -1.25 -14.28 2.35
CA LYS A 77 -2.58 -13.67 2.51
C LYS A 77 -2.77 -13.26 3.96
N HIS A 78 -3.30 -12.08 4.16
CA HIS A 78 -3.68 -11.59 5.48
C HIS A 78 -5.20 -11.40 5.57
N ASP A 79 -5.70 -11.23 6.78
CA ASP A 79 -7.12 -11.06 7.05
C ASP A 79 -7.46 -9.67 7.62
N TYR A 80 -6.59 -8.71 7.45
CA TYR A 80 -6.89 -7.33 7.86
C TYR A 80 -7.97 -6.73 6.96
N SER A 81 -8.88 -5.99 7.57
CA SER A 81 -9.93 -5.24 6.86
C SER A 81 -9.38 -3.94 6.28
N ILE A 82 -8.49 -3.29 6.99
CA ILE A 82 -7.91 -2.00 6.62
C ILE A 82 -6.43 -2.01 6.99
N VAL A 83 -5.60 -1.56 6.07
CA VAL A 83 -4.15 -1.36 6.32
C VAL A 83 -3.80 0.07 5.95
N TRP A 84 -3.19 0.79 6.88
CA TRP A 84 -2.74 2.17 6.70
C TRP A 84 -1.23 2.24 6.86
N GLY A 85 -0.55 2.92 5.98
CA GLY A 85 0.89 3.07 6.11
C GLY A 85 1.54 3.93 5.04
N PRO A 86 2.87 4.08 5.10
CA PRO A 86 3.60 4.84 4.10
C PRO A 86 3.66 4.12 2.76
N VAL A 87 3.87 4.89 1.70
CA VAL A 87 3.99 4.41 0.32
C VAL A 87 5.46 4.13 0.02
N ALA A 88 5.74 3.01 -0.64
CA ALA A 88 7.09 2.69 -1.09
C ALA A 88 7.52 3.57 -2.27
N ASP A 89 8.84 3.75 -2.43
CA ASP A 89 9.42 4.49 -3.55
C ASP A 89 9.01 3.89 -4.90
N GLY A 90 8.91 4.73 -5.93
CA GLY A 90 8.50 4.32 -7.27
C GLY A 90 9.45 3.34 -7.98
N VAL A 91 10.68 3.19 -7.51
CA VAL A 91 11.64 2.18 -8.02
C VAL A 91 11.47 0.82 -7.33
N MET A 92 10.53 0.71 -6.43
CA MET A 92 10.30 -0.45 -5.59
C MET A 92 10.19 -1.80 -6.36
N PRO A 93 9.49 -1.89 -7.52
CA PRO A 93 9.39 -3.18 -8.20
C PRO A 93 10.76 -3.76 -8.57
N THR A 94 11.68 -2.95 -9.09
CA THR A 94 13.03 -3.38 -9.42
C THR A 94 13.84 -3.73 -8.18
N VAL A 95 13.75 -2.91 -7.14
CA VAL A 95 14.44 -3.14 -5.86
C VAL A 95 14.01 -4.46 -5.23
N ILE A 96 12.71 -4.74 -5.22
CA ILE A 96 12.19 -6.00 -4.67
C ILE A 96 12.64 -7.20 -5.51
N GLU A 97 12.60 -7.08 -6.83
CA GLU A 97 13.07 -8.15 -7.72
C GLU A 97 14.53 -8.49 -7.46
N ASP A 98 15.39 -7.48 -7.41
CA ASP A 98 16.82 -7.68 -7.12
C ASP A 98 17.04 -8.31 -5.74
N TYR A 99 16.29 -7.84 -4.74
CA TYR A 99 16.36 -8.38 -3.38
C TYR A 99 15.98 -9.86 -3.33
N LEU A 100 14.88 -10.24 -4.01
CA LEU A 100 14.42 -11.62 -4.03
C LEU A 100 15.34 -12.54 -4.84
N ASN A 101 16.06 -12.01 -5.83
CA ASN A 101 17.07 -12.76 -6.54
C ASN A 101 18.28 -13.05 -5.64
N GLU A 102 18.65 -12.09 -4.78
CA GLU A 102 19.73 -12.27 -3.80
C GLU A 102 19.30 -13.19 -2.65
N PHE A 103 18.05 -13.06 -2.20
CA PHE A 103 17.49 -13.82 -1.07
C PHE A 103 16.24 -14.59 -1.52
N PRO A 104 16.38 -15.67 -2.28
CA PRO A 104 15.20 -16.42 -2.76
C PRO A 104 14.50 -17.23 -1.68
N ASN A 105 15.20 -17.54 -0.58
CA ASN A 105 14.64 -18.28 0.54
C ASN A 105 13.86 -17.33 1.45
N LYS A 106 12.61 -17.67 1.73
CA LYS A 106 11.71 -16.82 2.54
C LYS A 106 12.28 -16.51 3.91
N GLU A 107 12.86 -17.50 4.58
CA GLU A 107 13.42 -17.35 5.92
C GLU A 107 14.55 -16.32 5.94
N THR A 108 15.47 -16.42 4.98
CA THR A 108 16.58 -15.46 4.85
C THR A 108 16.10 -14.09 4.39
N ALA A 109 15.14 -14.05 3.45
CA ALA A 109 14.58 -12.79 2.96
C ALA A 109 13.86 -12.01 4.06
N LEU A 110 13.29 -12.69 5.04
CA LEU A 110 12.59 -12.08 6.16
C LEU A 110 13.44 -11.89 7.41
N ASP A 111 14.75 -12.22 7.32
CA ASP A 111 15.68 -11.94 8.39
C ASP A 111 15.75 -10.43 8.67
N TYR A 112 15.79 -10.06 9.95
CA TYR A 112 15.70 -8.67 10.37
C TYR A 112 16.79 -7.79 9.76
N ASP A 113 18.04 -8.25 9.75
CA ASP A 113 19.16 -7.47 9.21
C ASP A 113 19.01 -7.24 7.70
N ASN A 114 18.53 -8.23 6.97
CA ASN A 114 18.26 -8.10 5.55
C ASN A 114 17.10 -7.17 5.26
N LEU A 115 16.04 -7.25 6.07
CA LEU A 115 14.90 -6.34 5.97
C LEU A 115 15.28 -4.89 6.29
N TYR A 116 16.18 -4.68 7.24
CA TYR A 116 16.69 -3.35 7.58
C TYR A 116 17.35 -2.69 6.37
N ARG A 117 18.19 -3.42 5.63
CA ARG A 117 18.81 -2.89 4.41
C ARG A 117 17.79 -2.61 3.32
N LEU A 118 16.83 -3.51 3.14
CA LEU A 118 15.77 -3.34 2.15
C LEU A 118 14.90 -2.13 2.48
N THR A 119 14.56 -1.92 3.74
CA THR A 119 13.77 -0.78 4.19
C THR A 119 14.37 0.54 3.73
N LYS A 120 15.68 0.70 3.87
CA LYS A 120 16.37 1.92 3.44
C LYS A 120 16.24 2.19 1.94
N LEU A 121 16.16 1.15 1.14
CA LEU A 121 16.00 1.26 -0.31
C LEU A 121 14.58 1.60 -0.73
N LEU A 122 13.59 1.32 0.13
CA LEU A 122 12.18 1.53 -0.17
C LEU A 122 11.62 2.86 0.37
N VAL A 123 12.37 3.56 1.20
CA VAL A 123 11.94 4.84 1.79
C VAL A 123 11.84 5.91 0.71
N PHE A 124 10.72 6.64 0.70
CA PHE A 124 10.52 7.76 -0.21
C PHE A 124 11.41 8.93 0.22
N SER A 125 12.43 9.26 -0.59
CA SER A 125 13.47 10.22 -0.22
C SER A 125 13.01 11.68 -0.28
N LYS A 126 11.96 12.00 -1.04
CA LYS A 126 11.55 13.40 -1.27
C LYS A 126 10.47 13.87 -0.31
N ARG A 127 9.52 13.01 0.03
CA ARG A 127 8.49 13.26 1.05
C ARG A 127 7.80 11.94 1.38
N GLU A 128 7.37 11.83 2.61
CA GLU A 128 6.55 10.71 3.03
C GLU A 128 5.13 10.89 2.47
N SER A 129 4.65 9.90 1.74
CA SER A 129 3.26 9.77 1.32
C SER A 129 2.64 8.59 2.01
N ARG A 130 1.37 8.71 2.35
CA ARG A 130 0.62 7.65 3.04
C ARG A 130 -0.50 7.13 2.15
N GLN A 131 -0.87 5.89 2.40
CA GLN A 131 -1.98 5.24 1.72
C GLN A 131 -2.77 4.39 2.71
N VAL A 132 -4.03 4.16 2.38
CA VAL A 132 -4.88 3.23 3.10
C VAL A 132 -5.45 2.22 2.11
N CYS A 133 -5.42 0.95 2.49
CA CYS A 133 -6.04 -0.13 1.73
C CYS A 133 -7.27 -0.63 2.47
N PHE A 134 -8.44 -0.55 1.83
CA PHE A 134 -9.65 -1.19 2.31
C PHE A 134 -9.72 -2.57 1.67
N CYS A 135 -9.41 -3.59 2.46
CA CYS A 135 -9.19 -4.95 1.96
C CYS A 135 -10.47 -5.76 1.83
N THR A 136 -11.58 -5.27 2.38
CA THR A 136 -12.88 -5.93 2.31
C THR A 136 -13.97 -4.98 1.82
N VAL A 137 -15.00 -5.53 1.19
CA VAL A 137 -16.18 -4.75 0.76
C VAL A 137 -16.90 -4.17 1.97
N GLU A 138 -16.97 -4.91 3.06
CA GLU A 138 -17.61 -4.48 4.31
C GLU A 138 -16.93 -3.24 4.87
N ALA A 139 -15.59 -3.19 4.85
CA ALA A 139 -14.84 -2.02 5.31
C ALA A 139 -15.11 -0.79 4.45
N VAL A 140 -15.18 -0.95 3.13
CA VAL A 140 -15.53 0.14 2.20
C VAL A 140 -16.91 0.69 2.55
N LYS A 141 -17.91 -0.19 2.69
CA LYS A 141 -19.29 0.22 2.97
C LYS A 141 -19.43 0.91 4.33
N LYS A 142 -18.68 0.46 5.33
CA LYS A 142 -18.82 0.94 6.69
C LYS A 142 -18.08 2.26 6.94
N TYR A 143 -16.89 2.43 6.35
CA TYR A 143 -15.98 3.52 6.73
C TYR A 143 -15.70 4.53 5.64
N LEU A 144 -16.13 4.30 4.41
CA LEU A 144 -15.97 5.25 3.32
C LEU A 144 -17.30 5.81 2.88
N LYS A 145 -17.36 7.14 2.72
CA LYS A 145 -18.52 7.84 2.18
C LYS A 145 -18.06 8.70 1.01
N PHE A 146 -18.65 8.47 -0.15
CA PHE A 146 -18.36 9.27 -1.35
C PHE A 146 -18.76 10.72 -1.14
N VAL A 147 -17.87 11.65 -1.53
CA VAL A 147 -18.11 13.09 -1.44
C VAL A 147 -18.30 13.67 -2.83
N THR A 148 -17.28 13.61 -3.69
CA THR A 148 -17.37 14.20 -5.02
C THR A 148 -16.31 13.61 -5.97
N LEU A 149 -16.46 13.99 -7.23
CA LEU A 149 -15.56 13.59 -8.32
C LEU A 149 -14.90 14.82 -8.90
N TYR A 150 -13.59 14.77 -9.08
CA TYR A 150 -12.81 15.80 -9.76
C TYR A 150 -12.31 15.27 -11.09
N GLU A 151 -12.32 16.13 -12.11
CA GLU A 151 -11.78 15.83 -13.43
C GLU A 151 -10.75 16.87 -13.82
N GLN A 152 -9.69 16.41 -14.47
CA GLN A 152 -8.62 17.27 -14.96
C GLN A 152 -8.52 17.21 -16.48
#